data_5f80174322f21f9d22d6467c4bea9aa1
#
_entry.id   5f80174322f21f9d22d6467c4bea9aa1
#
_cell.length_a   1.000
_cell.length_b   1.000
_cell.length_c   1.000
_cell.angle_alpha   90.00
_cell.angle_beta   90.00
_cell.angle_gamma   90.00
#
_symmetry.space_group_name_H-M   'P 1'
#
loop_
_entity.id
_entity.type
_entity.pdbx_description
1 polymer ?
#
loop_
_entity_poly.entity_id
_entity_poly.type
_entity_poly.pdbx_seq_one_letter_code
_entity_poly.pdbx_strand_id
1 'polypeptide(L)'
;MDTLRVNSGQAEPLIADMRYTEADPSSGYVLMTAAYNEEAYIEQTIRSVLSQTVLPQRWVIVSDGSLDKTDEIIQKYAEKHDFIRFLRVTRPSGRSFGSKVVALQRGSKLLEGVPSEFIGNLDADVSIGPSYFEDLIAHFRKEPKLGLAGGFVYEEAGGVFKSRRGNRVYSVAHAAQLLRRECYEAIGGYVVLEYGGEDWHAQTSAKMKGWAVAAFPELKILHHRHTGKGDNLIRHRFRQGRMDYAFGSNPLFEILKCLQRIPDKPFVIGGTARLAGFFWSFICRDKRPVSDEFIAFLRREQREKMMNL
;
A
#
# COMPACT_ATOMS: atom_id res chain seq x y z
N MET A 1 8.03 -10.87 20.43
CA MET A 1 8.85 -10.40 19.29
C MET A 1 9.10 -11.61 18.40
N ASP A 2 8.26 -11.80 17.39
CA ASP A 2 8.43 -12.93 16.45
C ASP A 2 9.49 -12.60 15.42
N THR A 3 10.56 -13.38 15.42
CA THR A 3 11.64 -13.35 14.44
C THR A 3 11.56 -14.58 13.55
N LEU A 4 11.48 -14.38 12.22
CA LEU A 4 11.50 -15.47 11.25
C LEU A 4 12.89 -15.53 10.58
N ARG A 5 13.54 -16.70 10.61
CA ARG A 5 14.75 -17.00 9.82
C ARG A 5 14.35 -17.60 8.48
N VAL A 6 14.99 -17.14 7.42
CA VAL A 6 14.82 -17.71 6.07
C VAL A 6 15.79 -18.88 5.93
N ASN A 7 15.26 -20.08 5.72
CA ASN A 7 16.06 -21.23 5.31
C ASN A 7 16.22 -21.18 3.78
N SER A 8 17.44 -21.03 3.30
CA SER A 8 17.81 -21.10 1.89
C SER A 8 17.94 -22.58 1.44
N GLY A 9 16.81 -23.27 1.36
CA GLY A 9 16.73 -24.58 0.71
C GLY A 9 16.15 -24.44 -0.69
N GLN A 10 16.95 -24.71 -1.72
CA GLN A 10 16.47 -24.86 -3.09
C GLN A 10 15.51 -26.05 -3.14
N ALA A 11 14.23 -25.78 -3.36
CA ALA A 11 13.26 -26.77 -3.82
C ALA A 11 12.69 -26.23 -5.14
N GLU A 12 13.02 -26.88 -6.24
CA GLU A 12 12.27 -26.72 -7.49
C GLU A 12 10.83 -27.18 -7.23
N PRO A 13 9.81 -26.34 -7.47
CA PRO A 13 8.44 -26.80 -7.38
C PRO A 13 8.09 -27.56 -8.67
N LEU A 14 7.74 -28.83 -8.53
CA LEU A 14 6.90 -29.56 -9.49
C LEU A 14 5.65 -28.72 -9.77
N ILE A 15 5.52 -28.25 -11.00
CA ILE A 15 4.30 -27.61 -11.50
C ILE A 15 3.27 -28.71 -11.63
N ALA A 16 2.51 -28.94 -10.57
CA ALA A 16 1.33 -29.78 -10.61
C ALA A 16 0.21 -29.01 -11.32
N ASP A 17 -0.34 -29.63 -12.33
CA ASP A 17 -1.50 -29.24 -13.11
C ASP A 17 -2.70 -28.94 -12.17
N MET A 18 -2.82 -27.69 -11.69
CA MET A 18 -3.92 -27.28 -10.83
C MET A 18 -5.11 -26.87 -11.68
N ARG A 19 -6.10 -27.76 -11.69
CA ARG A 19 -7.43 -27.59 -12.28
C ARG A 19 -8.00 -26.22 -11.94
N TYR A 20 -8.17 -25.41 -12.98
CA TYR A 20 -9.09 -24.28 -12.97
C TYR A 20 -10.49 -24.85 -12.71
N THR A 21 -11.00 -24.75 -11.49
CA THR A 21 -12.43 -24.75 -11.32
C THR A 21 -12.95 -23.49 -12.01
N GLU A 22 -13.95 -23.61 -12.88
CA GLU A 22 -14.67 -22.49 -13.49
C GLU A 22 -15.34 -21.67 -12.38
N ALA A 23 -14.53 -20.88 -11.66
CA ALA A 23 -15.04 -19.86 -10.77
C ALA A 23 -15.64 -18.76 -11.63
N ASP A 24 -16.83 -18.29 -11.27
CA ASP A 24 -17.47 -17.16 -11.92
C ASP A 24 -16.42 -16.05 -12.15
N PRO A 25 -16.16 -15.64 -13.42
CA PRO A 25 -15.16 -14.62 -13.73
C PRO A 25 -15.38 -13.31 -12.96
N SER A 26 -16.63 -13.04 -12.52
CA SER A 26 -16.97 -11.87 -11.72
C SER A 26 -16.45 -11.94 -10.28
N SER A 27 -16.13 -13.14 -9.74
CA SER A 27 -15.74 -13.37 -8.35
C SER A 27 -14.23 -13.27 -8.08
N GLY A 28 -13.41 -13.01 -9.10
CA GLY A 28 -11.96 -12.93 -9.01
C GLY A 28 -11.42 -11.57 -8.61
N TYR A 29 -10.10 -11.42 -8.70
CA TYR A 29 -9.42 -10.16 -8.43
C TYR A 29 -8.46 -9.76 -9.54
N VAL A 30 -8.15 -8.47 -9.62
CA VAL A 30 -7.13 -7.89 -10.48
C VAL A 30 -6.09 -7.18 -9.65
N LEU A 31 -4.84 -7.10 -10.15
CA LEU A 31 -3.73 -6.45 -9.45
C LEU A 31 -3.12 -5.32 -10.26
N MET A 32 -2.57 -4.35 -9.53
CA MET A 32 -1.72 -3.28 -10.05
C MET A 32 -0.41 -3.24 -9.26
N THR A 33 0.69 -2.99 -9.97
CA THR A 33 2.01 -2.74 -9.37
C THR A 33 2.66 -1.57 -10.09
N ALA A 34 3.17 -0.59 -9.34
CA ALA A 34 4.05 0.44 -9.88
C ALA A 34 5.49 0.11 -9.53
N ALA A 35 6.37 0.08 -10.53
CA ALA A 35 7.80 -0.23 -10.39
C ALA A 35 8.66 0.93 -10.89
N TYR A 36 9.74 1.25 -10.15
CA TYR A 36 10.76 2.21 -10.57
C TYR A 36 12.12 1.81 -10.02
N ASN A 37 13.02 1.33 -10.88
CA ASN A 37 14.34 0.83 -10.51
C ASN A 37 14.26 -0.26 -9.42
N GLU A 38 13.59 -1.34 -9.75
CA GLU A 38 13.31 -2.48 -8.85
C GLU A 38 13.97 -3.79 -9.33
N GLU A 39 15.04 -3.72 -10.13
CA GLU A 39 15.74 -4.91 -10.67
C GLU A 39 16.14 -5.92 -9.58
N ALA A 40 16.42 -5.41 -8.36
CA ALA A 40 16.83 -6.25 -7.24
C ALA A 40 15.69 -7.06 -6.60
N TYR A 41 14.42 -6.65 -6.79
CA TYR A 41 13.29 -7.19 -6.03
C TYR A 41 12.11 -7.65 -6.88
N ILE A 42 11.89 -7.03 -8.06
CA ILE A 42 10.68 -7.25 -8.86
C ILE A 42 10.49 -8.72 -9.26
N GLU A 43 11.57 -9.45 -9.53
CA GLU A 43 11.47 -10.87 -9.88
C GLU A 43 10.91 -11.69 -8.70
N GLN A 44 11.34 -11.38 -7.48
CA GLN A 44 10.86 -12.04 -6.27
C GLN A 44 9.37 -11.74 -6.02
N THR A 45 8.95 -10.50 -6.27
CA THR A 45 7.53 -10.10 -6.22
C THR A 45 6.73 -10.90 -7.25
N ILE A 46 7.20 -10.98 -8.51
CA ILE A 46 6.52 -11.72 -9.57
C ILE A 46 6.38 -13.20 -9.20
N ARG A 47 7.45 -13.83 -8.72
CA ARG A 47 7.44 -15.24 -8.31
C ARG A 47 6.45 -15.48 -7.16
N SER A 48 6.32 -14.54 -6.21
CA SER A 48 5.35 -14.67 -5.11
C SER A 48 3.89 -14.59 -5.56
N VAL A 49 3.61 -13.86 -6.64
CA VAL A 49 2.27 -13.84 -7.26
C VAL A 49 2.03 -15.11 -8.08
N LEU A 50 3.03 -15.59 -8.83
CA LEU A 50 2.92 -16.83 -9.58
C LEU A 50 2.70 -18.07 -8.70
N SER A 51 3.11 -18.02 -7.43
CA SER A 51 2.91 -19.09 -6.45
C SER A 51 1.56 -19.02 -5.71
N GLN A 52 0.70 -18.04 -6.03
CA GLN A 52 -0.60 -17.93 -5.35
C GLN A 52 -1.52 -19.10 -5.70
N THR A 53 -2.27 -19.58 -4.71
CA THR A 53 -3.32 -20.59 -4.87
C THR A 53 -4.47 -20.11 -5.77
N VAL A 54 -4.73 -18.79 -5.75
CA VAL A 54 -5.67 -18.12 -6.65
C VAL A 54 -4.91 -17.02 -7.38
N LEU A 55 -4.76 -17.18 -8.70
CA LEU A 55 -4.09 -16.18 -9.54
C LEU A 55 -5.02 -15.00 -9.86
N PRO A 56 -4.48 -13.78 -10.04
CA PRO A 56 -5.28 -12.65 -10.51
C PRO A 56 -5.75 -12.88 -11.96
N GLN A 57 -6.95 -12.44 -12.29
CA GLN A 57 -7.46 -12.47 -13.67
C GLN A 57 -6.64 -11.56 -14.60
N ARG A 58 -6.11 -10.48 -14.06
CA ARG A 58 -5.16 -9.60 -14.72
C ARG A 58 -4.27 -8.91 -13.71
N TRP A 59 -3.01 -8.84 -14.01
CA TRP A 59 -2.02 -8.09 -13.25
C TRP A 59 -1.31 -7.10 -14.15
N VAL A 60 -1.49 -5.81 -13.90
CA VAL A 60 -0.82 -4.74 -14.63
C VAL A 60 0.39 -4.27 -13.83
N ILE A 61 1.59 -4.45 -14.39
CA ILE A 61 2.83 -3.94 -13.83
C ILE A 61 3.25 -2.73 -14.66
N VAL A 62 3.27 -1.57 -14.00
CA VAL A 62 3.60 -0.29 -14.63
C VAL A 62 5.02 0.12 -14.26
N SER A 63 5.92 0.14 -15.23
CA SER A 63 7.24 0.75 -15.04
C SER A 63 7.16 2.26 -15.23
N ASP A 64 7.49 3.01 -14.18
CA ASP A 64 7.49 4.48 -14.15
C ASP A 64 8.84 5.04 -14.64
N GLY A 65 9.27 4.60 -15.84
CA GLY A 65 10.51 5.05 -16.47
C GLY A 65 11.78 4.49 -15.83
N SER A 66 11.81 3.21 -15.49
CA SER A 66 12.99 2.54 -14.95
C SER A 66 14.20 2.65 -15.89
N LEU A 67 15.39 2.76 -15.30
CA LEU A 67 16.68 2.91 -16.00
C LEU A 67 17.59 1.69 -15.80
N ASP A 68 17.19 0.76 -14.94
CA ASP A 68 17.84 -0.52 -14.67
C ASP A 68 17.15 -1.66 -15.43
N LYS A 69 17.42 -2.92 -15.07
CA LYS A 69 16.83 -4.10 -15.71
C LYS A 69 15.40 -4.42 -15.32
N THR A 70 14.72 -3.54 -14.60
CA THR A 70 13.31 -3.75 -14.17
C THR A 70 12.40 -4.10 -15.34
N ASP A 71 12.50 -3.34 -16.43
CA ASP A 71 11.64 -3.52 -17.61
C ASP A 71 11.88 -4.87 -18.30
N GLU A 72 13.14 -5.26 -18.47
CA GLU A 72 13.53 -6.54 -19.07
C GLU A 72 12.98 -7.73 -18.27
N ILE A 73 13.06 -7.63 -16.93
CA ILE A 73 12.57 -8.68 -16.03
C ILE A 73 11.04 -8.79 -16.16
N ILE A 74 10.31 -7.68 -16.10
CA ILE A 74 8.85 -7.69 -16.19
C ILE A 74 8.40 -8.24 -17.54
N GLN A 75 9.01 -7.79 -18.64
CA GLN A 75 8.67 -8.21 -20.00
C GLN A 75 8.84 -9.72 -20.18
N LYS A 76 9.96 -10.28 -19.69
CA LYS A 76 10.22 -11.73 -19.72
C LYS A 76 9.09 -12.57 -19.10
N TYR A 77 8.48 -12.07 -18.02
CA TYR A 77 7.36 -12.76 -17.36
C TYR A 77 6.03 -12.47 -18.06
N ALA A 78 5.80 -11.26 -18.56
CA ALA A 78 4.59 -10.93 -19.31
C ALA A 78 4.46 -11.72 -20.62
N GLU A 79 5.58 -12.08 -21.26
CA GLU A 79 5.60 -12.95 -22.46
C GLU A 79 5.22 -14.41 -22.15
N LYS A 80 5.36 -14.87 -20.91
CA LYS A 80 5.10 -16.25 -20.48
C LYS A 80 3.75 -16.44 -19.80
N HIS A 81 3.13 -15.37 -19.33
CA HIS A 81 1.91 -15.44 -18.52
C HIS A 81 0.88 -14.41 -19.01
N ASP A 82 -0.15 -14.91 -19.69
CA ASP A 82 -1.17 -14.07 -20.33
C ASP A 82 -1.95 -13.13 -19.39
N PHE A 83 -1.99 -13.42 -18.10
CA PHE A 83 -2.63 -12.52 -17.14
C PHE A 83 -1.76 -11.33 -16.73
N ILE A 84 -0.44 -11.35 -17.02
CA ILE A 84 0.48 -10.25 -16.75
C ILE A 84 0.48 -9.27 -17.92
N ARG A 85 0.27 -7.99 -17.65
CA ARG A 85 0.37 -6.90 -18.62
C ARG A 85 1.45 -5.92 -18.20
N PHE A 86 2.44 -5.73 -19.05
CA PHE A 86 3.50 -4.74 -18.87
C PHE A 86 3.10 -3.43 -19.52
N LEU A 87 3.21 -2.33 -18.76
CA LEU A 87 3.02 -0.97 -19.25
C LEU A 87 4.24 -0.12 -18.87
N ARG A 88 4.96 0.37 -19.86
CA ARG A 88 5.99 1.38 -19.63
C ARG A 88 5.41 2.77 -19.78
N VAL A 89 5.65 3.63 -18.81
CA VAL A 89 5.27 5.05 -18.85
C VAL A 89 6.52 5.92 -18.79
N THR A 90 6.48 7.06 -19.49
CA THR A 90 7.54 8.04 -19.41
C THR A 90 7.31 8.91 -18.19
N ARG A 91 8.28 8.97 -17.31
CA ARG A 91 8.25 9.81 -16.13
C ARG A 91 8.55 11.26 -16.50
N PRO A 92 7.72 12.23 -16.11
CA PRO A 92 8.13 13.62 -16.13
C PRO A 92 9.37 13.82 -15.26
N SER A 93 10.27 14.71 -15.64
CA SER A 93 11.52 14.97 -14.91
C SER A 93 11.24 15.31 -13.44
N GLY A 94 11.90 14.59 -12.53
CA GLY A 94 11.83 14.80 -11.08
C GLY A 94 11.13 13.67 -10.31
N ARG A 95 11.64 13.39 -9.09
CA ARG A 95 11.02 12.43 -8.15
C ARG A 95 9.85 13.10 -7.43
N SER A 96 8.62 12.65 -7.69
CA SER A 96 7.44 13.11 -6.94
C SER A 96 6.84 11.96 -6.16
N PHE A 97 6.31 12.24 -4.96
CA PHE A 97 5.63 11.22 -4.14
C PHE A 97 4.37 10.68 -4.83
N GLY A 98 3.72 11.49 -5.65
CA GLY A 98 2.54 11.10 -6.40
C GLY A 98 2.82 10.20 -7.63
N SER A 99 4.09 10.03 -8.03
CA SER A 99 4.44 9.25 -9.23
C SER A 99 3.91 7.82 -9.19
N LYS A 100 3.99 7.16 -8.03
CA LYS A 100 3.44 5.82 -7.82
C LYS A 100 1.94 5.78 -8.13
N VAL A 101 1.17 6.73 -7.60
CA VAL A 101 -0.28 6.80 -7.82
C VAL A 101 -0.61 7.10 -9.28
N VAL A 102 0.15 8.00 -9.93
CA VAL A 102 -0.01 8.27 -11.37
C VAL A 102 0.22 7.00 -12.20
N ALA A 103 1.25 6.21 -11.87
CA ALA A 103 1.50 4.94 -12.52
C ALA A 103 0.33 3.96 -12.30
N LEU A 104 -0.15 3.81 -11.06
CA LEU A 104 -1.31 2.97 -10.75
C LEU A 104 -2.58 3.42 -11.48
N GLN A 105 -2.85 4.73 -11.57
CA GLN A 105 -3.99 5.27 -12.33
C GLN A 105 -3.87 4.98 -13.84
N ARG A 106 -2.66 4.95 -14.40
CA ARG A 106 -2.45 4.53 -15.80
C ARG A 106 -2.67 3.03 -15.94
N GLY A 107 -2.20 2.24 -14.98
CA GLY A 107 -2.41 0.79 -14.95
C GLY A 107 -3.87 0.41 -14.81
N SER A 108 -4.65 1.13 -13.99
CA SER A 108 -6.07 0.84 -13.76
C SER A 108 -6.92 0.92 -15.04
N LYS A 109 -6.54 1.76 -16.00
CA LYS A 109 -7.20 1.84 -17.31
C LYS A 109 -7.12 0.53 -18.10
N LEU A 110 -6.07 -0.26 -17.92
CA LEU A 110 -5.93 -1.59 -18.54
C LEU A 110 -6.74 -2.68 -17.82
N LEU A 111 -7.31 -2.34 -16.67
CA LEU A 111 -8.21 -3.19 -15.89
C LEU A 111 -9.69 -2.87 -16.13
N GLU A 112 -9.98 -1.79 -16.86
CA GLU A 112 -11.35 -1.46 -17.29
C GLU A 112 -11.92 -2.60 -18.15
N GLY A 113 -13.17 -2.99 -17.87
CA GLY A 113 -13.83 -4.10 -18.58
C GLY A 113 -13.36 -5.50 -18.20
N VAL A 114 -12.39 -5.66 -17.31
CA VAL A 114 -12.04 -6.97 -16.72
C VAL A 114 -13.00 -7.25 -15.58
N PRO A 115 -13.89 -8.27 -15.70
CA PRO A 115 -14.81 -8.61 -14.61
C PRO A 115 -13.99 -9.03 -13.38
N SER A 116 -14.22 -8.40 -12.24
CA SER A 116 -13.57 -8.82 -10.98
C SER A 116 -14.27 -8.18 -9.80
N GLU A 117 -14.44 -8.95 -8.73
CA GLU A 117 -15.04 -8.46 -7.48
C GLU A 117 -14.06 -7.58 -6.70
N PHE A 118 -12.76 -7.87 -6.84
CA PHE A 118 -11.73 -7.16 -6.09
C PHE A 118 -10.67 -6.54 -7.00
N ILE A 119 -10.10 -5.43 -6.53
CA ILE A 119 -8.96 -4.75 -7.14
C ILE A 119 -7.86 -4.58 -6.09
N GLY A 120 -6.64 -4.98 -6.41
CA GLY A 120 -5.52 -4.95 -5.49
C GLY A 120 -4.38 -4.07 -5.97
N ASN A 121 -3.57 -3.62 -5.00
CA ASN A 121 -2.25 -3.07 -5.20
C ASN A 121 -1.21 -3.95 -4.52
N LEU A 122 -0.09 -4.19 -5.20
CA LEU A 122 1.08 -4.89 -4.68
C LEU A 122 2.33 -4.08 -5.02
N ASP A 123 3.16 -3.77 -4.02
CA ASP A 123 4.42 -3.07 -4.25
C ASP A 123 5.44 -3.97 -4.98
N ALA A 124 6.36 -3.36 -5.71
CA ALA A 124 7.33 -4.06 -6.56
C ALA A 124 8.50 -4.70 -5.78
N ASP A 125 8.60 -4.43 -4.49
CA ASP A 125 9.68 -4.87 -3.59
C ASP A 125 9.18 -5.68 -2.38
N VAL A 126 8.04 -6.37 -2.56
CA VAL A 126 7.44 -7.25 -1.53
C VAL A 126 7.28 -8.67 -2.02
N SER A 127 7.19 -9.62 -1.09
CA SER A 127 6.70 -10.97 -1.35
C SER A 127 5.64 -11.37 -0.33
N ILE A 128 4.76 -12.27 -0.74
CA ILE A 128 3.60 -12.74 0.02
C ILE A 128 3.52 -14.26 0.01
N GLY A 129 2.89 -14.83 1.03
CA GLY A 129 2.67 -16.28 1.09
C GLY A 129 1.70 -16.79 0.02
N PRO A 130 1.72 -18.09 -0.31
CA PRO A 130 0.95 -18.65 -1.43
C PRO A 130 -0.57 -18.49 -1.32
N SER A 131 -1.13 -18.48 -0.12
CA SER A 131 -2.58 -18.32 0.11
C SER A 131 -3.03 -16.88 0.40
N TYR A 132 -2.13 -15.89 0.27
CA TYR A 132 -2.38 -14.52 0.72
C TYR A 132 -3.68 -13.92 0.16
N PHE A 133 -3.90 -13.98 -1.14
CA PHE A 133 -5.11 -13.41 -1.75
C PHE A 133 -6.34 -14.29 -1.54
N GLU A 134 -6.19 -15.62 -1.51
CA GLU A 134 -7.28 -16.54 -1.16
C GLU A 134 -7.81 -16.26 0.24
N ASP A 135 -6.91 -16.12 1.22
CA ASP A 135 -7.27 -15.83 2.61
C ASP A 135 -7.91 -14.44 2.74
N LEU A 136 -7.40 -13.42 2.04
CA LEU A 136 -8.04 -12.10 1.99
C LEU A 136 -9.45 -12.17 1.43
N ILE A 137 -9.66 -12.88 0.31
CA ILE A 137 -10.99 -13.06 -0.29
C ILE A 137 -11.92 -13.79 0.67
N ALA A 138 -11.41 -14.78 1.42
CA ALA A 138 -12.20 -15.46 2.45
C ALA A 138 -12.66 -14.50 3.57
N HIS A 139 -11.81 -13.55 3.98
CA HIS A 139 -12.20 -12.50 4.93
C HIS A 139 -13.29 -11.57 4.35
N PHE A 140 -13.17 -11.15 3.10
CA PHE A 140 -14.19 -10.33 2.42
C PHE A 140 -15.54 -11.06 2.31
N ARG A 141 -15.51 -12.37 2.07
CA ARG A 141 -16.74 -13.18 2.02
C ARG A 141 -17.43 -13.32 3.39
N LYS A 142 -16.65 -13.36 4.48
CA LYS A 142 -17.17 -13.43 5.85
C LYS A 142 -17.76 -12.09 6.33
N GLU A 143 -17.21 -10.97 5.82
CA GLU A 143 -17.60 -9.62 6.25
C GLU A 143 -18.01 -8.78 5.02
N PRO A 144 -19.31 -8.71 4.68
CA PRO A 144 -19.76 -7.96 3.50
C PRO A 144 -19.47 -6.46 3.54
N LYS A 145 -19.31 -5.87 4.74
CA LYS A 145 -18.94 -4.46 4.90
C LYS A 145 -17.44 -4.21 4.78
N LEU A 146 -16.60 -5.26 4.72
CA LEU A 146 -15.17 -5.09 4.52
C LEU A 146 -14.92 -4.56 3.11
N GLY A 147 -14.43 -3.32 3.02
CA GLY A 147 -14.16 -2.64 1.76
C GLY A 147 -12.68 -2.62 1.38
N LEU A 148 -11.78 -2.61 2.38
CA LEU A 148 -10.33 -2.56 2.18
C LEU A 148 -9.62 -3.44 3.20
N ALA A 149 -8.76 -4.35 2.72
CA ALA A 149 -8.03 -5.28 3.57
C ALA A 149 -6.58 -5.49 3.12
N GLY A 150 -5.75 -6.00 4.04
CA GLY A 150 -4.37 -6.39 3.78
C GLY A 150 -3.74 -7.10 4.96
N GLY A 151 -2.45 -7.43 4.84
CA GLY A 151 -1.68 -8.08 5.87
C GLY A 151 -0.79 -7.14 6.69
N PHE A 152 -0.02 -7.73 7.61
CA PHE A 152 1.02 -7.04 8.36
C PHE A 152 2.35 -7.06 7.63
N VAL A 153 3.01 -5.89 7.58
CA VAL A 153 4.31 -5.72 6.92
C VAL A 153 5.44 -6.14 7.86
N TYR A 154 6.35 -6.93 7.31
CA TYR A 154 7.61 -7.31 7.95
C TYR A 154 8.75 -6.76 7.10
N GLU A 155 9.64 -5.97 7.68
CA GLU A 155 10.77 -5.33 7.00
C GLU A 155 12.06 -6.14 7.21
N GLU A 156 12.84 -6.31 6.14
CA GLU A 156 14.14 -6.98 6.20
C GLU A 156 15.15 -6.11 6.96
N ALA A 157 15.80 -6.70 7.95
CA ALA A 157 16.85 -6.05 8.75
C ALA A 157 17.93 -7.07 9.15
N GLY A 158 19.05 -7.08 8.41
CA GLY A 158 20.19 -7.94 8.67
C GLY A 158 19.91 -9.43 8.47
N GLY A 159 19.23 -9.78 7.38
CA GLY A 159 18.87 -11.16 7.02
C GLY A 159 17.66 -11.73 7.77
N VAL A 160 16.96 -10.89 8.54
CA VAL A 160 15.78 -11.31 9.33
C VAL A 160 14.62 -10.35 9.08
N PHE A 161 13.42 -10.87 8.88
CA PHE A 161 12.21 -10.07 8.78
C PHE A 161 11.63 -9.77 10.17
N LYS A 162 11.43 -8.47 10.46
CA LYS A 162 10.85 -7.99 11.72
C LYS A 162 9.53 -7.26 11.46
N SER A 163 8.53 -7.51 12.30
CA SER A 163 7.25 -6.83 12.22
C SER A 163 7.44 -5.31 12.31
N ARG A 164 6.83 -4.59 11.36
CA ARG A 164 6.88 -3.13 11.30
C ARG A 164 6.13 -2.54 12.51
N ARG A 165 6.73 -1.60 13.22
CA ARG A 165 6.11 -0.93 14.38
C ARG A 165 4.79 -0.22 14.07
N GLY A 166 4.56 0.11 12.79
CA GLY A 166 3.35 0.79 12.30
C GLY A 166 2.15 -0.11 12.04
N ASN A 167 2.31 -1.45 12.11
CA ASN A 167 1.22 -2.38 11.89
C ASN A 167 0.09 -2.18 12.92
N ARG A 168 -1.14 -2.11 12.47
CA ARG A 168 -2.37 -2.00 13.29
C ARG A 168 -3.50 -2.73 12.58
N VAL A 169 -4.32 -3.46 13.32
CA VAL A 169 -5.47 -4.21 12.76
C VAL A 169 -6.51 -3.33 12.05
N TYR A 170 -6.55 -2.04 12.35
CA TYR A 170 -7.46 -1.06 11.76
C TYR A 170 -6.79 -0.15 10.70
N SER A 171 -5.58 -0.50 10.24
CA SER A 171 -4.82 0.27 9.26
C SER A 171 -4.05 -0.65 8.33
N VAL A 172 -4.26 -0.53 7.04
CA VAL A 172 -3.69 -1.38 5.99
C VAL A 172 -2.58 -0.62 5.27
N ALA A 173 -1.38 -1.21 5.22
CA ALA A 173 -0.26 -0.64 4.47
C ALA A 173 -0.48 -0.77 2.96
N HIS A 174 -0.02 0.20 2.17
CA HIS A 174 -0.13 0.17 0.70
C HIS A 174 0.69 -0.97 0.05
N ALA A 175 1.54 -1.64 0.82
CA ALA A 175 2.47 -2.67 0.32
C ALA A 175 1.77 -3.85 -0.38
N ALA A 176 0.64 -4.32 0.17
CA ALA A 176 -0.25 -5.30 -0.45
C ALA A 176 -1.66 -5.11 0.10
N GLN A 177 -2.54 -4.55 -0.73
CA GLN A 177 -3.93 -4.26 -0.40
C GLN A 177 -4.87 -4.93 -1.38
N LEU A 178 -6.03 -5.33 -0.90
CA LEU A 178 -7.16 -5.73 -1.72
C LEU A 178 -8.37 -4.88 -1.32
N LEU A 179 -9.09 -4.36 -2.30
CA LEU A 179 -10.31 -3.60 -2.11
C LEU A 179 -11.46 -4.30 -2.82
N ARG A 180 -12.65 -4.28 -2.21
CA ARG A 180 -13.86 -4.57 -2.95
C ARG A 180 -13.99 -3.54 -4.08
N ARG A 181 -14.31 -3.96 -5.31
CA ARG A 181 -14.42 -3.05 -6.47
C ARG A 181 -15.36 -1.89 -6.20
N GLU A 182 -16.53 -2.18 -5.63
CA GLU A 182 -17.50 -1.15 -5.23
C GLU A 182 -16.91 -0.12 -4.25
N CYS A 183 -16.08 -0.56 -3.30
CA CYS A 183 -15.38 0.35 -2.39
C CYS A 183 -14.35 1.21 -3.15
N TYR A 184 -13.55 0.59 -4.02
CA TYR A 184 -12.55 1.28 -4.82
C TYR A 184 -13.18 2.38 -5.71
N GLU A 185 -14.30 2.08 -6.35
CA GLU A 185 -15.06 3.02 -7.17
C GLU A 185 -15.71 4.11 -6.32
N ALA A 186 -16.31 3.76 -5.17
CA ALA A 186 -16.95 4.72 -4.26
C ALA A 186 -15.97 5.75 -3.67
N ILE A 187 -14.69 5.39 -3.50
CA ILE A 187 -13.64 6.32 -3.01
C ILE A 187 -12.93 7.06 -4.16
N GLY A 188 -13.24 6.75 -5.43
CA GLY A 188 -12.57 7.31 -6.60
C GLY A 188 -11.15 6.81 -6.84
N GLY A 189 -10.82 5.62 -6.32
CA GLY A 189 -9.49 5.00 -6.42
C GLY A 189 -8.42 5.71 -5.58
N TYR A 190 -7.15 5.51 -5.96
CA TYR A 190 -6.03 6.19 -5.30
C TYR A 190 -5.84 7.60 -5.83
N VAL A 191 -5.67 8.56 -4.92
CA VAL A 191 -5.54 10.00 -5.23
C VAL A 191 -4.08 10.43 -5.17
N VAL A 192 -3.65 11.23 -6.14
CA VAL A 192 -2.30 11.80 -6.17
C VAL A 192 -2.15 12.85 -5.07
N LEU A 193 -1.21 12.64 -4.16
CA LEU A 193 -0.97 13.50 -3.00
C LEU A 193 0.50 13.95 -2.97
N GLU A 194 0.72 15.24 -2.76
CA GLU A 194 2.04 15.86 -2.80
C GLU A 194 3.01 15.30 -1.73
N TYR A 195 2.46 14.99 -0.56
CA TYR A 195 3.27 14.54 0.61
C TYR A 195 3.18 13.04 0.88
N GLY A 196 2.50 12.27 0.02
CA GLY A 196 2.20 10.86 0.24
C GLY A 196 0.98 10.65 1.13
N GLY A 197 0.74 9.42 1.57
CA GLY A 197 -0.38 9.05 2.43
C GLY A 197 -1.63 8.62 1.64
N GLU A 198 -1.42 8.18 0.41
CA GLU A 198 -2.46 7.65 -0.48
C GLU A 198 -3.21 6.45 0.13
N ASP A 199 -2.50 5.59 0.87
CA ASP A 199 -3.08 4.47 1.61
C ASP A 199 -3.99 4.97 2.74
N TRP A 200 -3.52 5.95 3.50
CA TRP A 200 -4.29 6.52 4.59
C TRP A 200 -5.51 7.30 4.09
N HIS A 201 -5.37 8.02 2.97
CA HIS A 201 -6.49 8.69 2.30
C HIS A 201 -7.54 7.66 1.86
N ALA A 202 -7.13 6.59 1.18
CA ALA A 202 -8.03 5.54 0.73
C ALA A 202 -8.80 4.88 1.89
N GLN A 203 -8.09 4.55 2.99
CA GLN A 203 -8.70 3.98 4.19
C GLN A 203 -9.71 4.91 4.85
N THR A 204 -9.37 6.18 5.00
CA THR A 204 -10.26 7.18 5.61
C THR A 204 -11.49 7.41 4.73
N SER A 205 -11.29 7.49 3.40
CA SER A 205 -12.39 7.61 2.45
C SER A 205 -13.31 6.38 2.45
N ALA A 206 -12.75 5.17 2.54
CA ALA A 206 -13.53 3.95 2.65
C ALA A 206 -14.43 3.97 3.92
N LYS A 207 -13.85 4.31 5.07
CA LYS A 207 -14.61 4.45 6.33
C LYS A 207 -15.67 5.54 6.24
N MET A 208 -15.37 6.68 5.62
CA MET A 208 -16.33 7.76 5.40
C MET A 208 -17.52 7.30 4.56
N LYS A 209 -17.31 6.37 3.61
CA LYS A 209 -18.37 5.75 2.80
C LYS A 209 -19.04 4.54 3.46
N GLY A 210 -18.74 4.26 4.74
CA GLY A 210 -19.36 3.18 5.52
C GLY A 210 -18.71 1.81 5.39
N TRP A 211 -17.56 1.70 4.69
CA TRP A 211 -16.82 0.46 4.57
C TRP A 211 -15.94 0.19 5.79
N ALA A 212 -15.82 -1.07 6.17
CA ALA A 212 -14.83 -1.52 7.14
C ALA A 212 -13.44 -1.63 6.50
N VAL A 213 -12.42 -1.37 7.31
CA VAL A 213 -11.00 -1.48 6.94
C VAL A 213 -10.29 -2.35 7.97
N ALA A 214 -9.63 -3.41 7.52
CA ALA A 214 -8.95 -4.34 8.42
C ALA A 214 -7.61 -4.84 7.87
N ALA A 215 -6.62 -4.97 8.76
CA ALA A 215 -5.38 -5.68 8.48
C ALA A 215 -5.28 -6.94 9.36
N PHE A 216 -4.88 -8.05 8.75
CA PHE A 216 -4.85 -9.37 9.35
C PHE A 216 -3.41 -9.75 9.73
N PRO A 217 -3.10 -9.94 11.03
CA PRO A 217 -1.74 -10.23 11.50
C PRO A 217 -1.16 -11.54 10.98
N GLU A 218 -2.04 -12.52 10.69
CA GLU A 218 -1.68 -13.82 10.13
C GLU A 218 -1.19 -13.73 8.69
N LEU A 219 -1.63 -12.72 7.93
CA LEU A 219 -1.23 -12.47 6.55
C LEU A 219 0.03 -11.61 6.53
N LYS A 220 1.16 -12.23 6.21
CA LYS A 220 2.46 -11.58 6.26
C LYS A 220 2.87 -11.05 4.89
N ILE A 221 3.31 -9.79 4.87
CA ILE A 221 3.91 -9.13 3.70
C ILE A 221 5.39 -8.93 4.02
N LEU A 222 6.26 -9.57 3.27
CA LEU A 222 7.70 -9.44 3.42
C LEU A 222 8.21 -8.31 2.51
N HIS A 223 8.63 -7.20 3.11
CA HIS A 223 9.14 -6.02 2.41
C HIS A 223 10.67 -6.07 2.39
N HIS A 224 11.25 -6.26 1.20
CA HIS A 224 12.67 -6.51 1.00
C HIS A 224 13.51 -5.25 1.10
N ARG A 225 12.91 -4.09 0.87
CA ARG A 225 13.57 -2.80 1.05
C ARG A 225 13.21 -2.20 2.39
N HIS A 226 14.19 -1.78 3.15
CA HIS A 226 13.93 -1.07 4.41
C HIS A 226 13.37 0.32 4.13
N THR A 227 12.17 0.59 4.64
CA THR A 227 11.48 1.88 4.44
C THR A 227 12.27 3.02 5.10
N GLY A 228 12.56 4.08 4.35
CA GLY A 228 13.15 5.32 4.87
C GLY A 228 14.67 5.44 4.78
N LYS A 229 15.39 4.50 4.16
CA LYS A 229 16.85 4.61 3.93
C LYS A 229 17.27 5.76 2.98
N GLY A 230 16.32 6.36 2.25
CA GLY A 230 16.60 7.39 1.24
C GLY A 230 16.42 8.84 1.68
N ASP A 231 15.84 9.11 2.85
CA ASP A 231 15.54 10.47 3.33
C ASP A 231 16.19 10.75 4.68
N ASN A 232 16.62 12.01 4.88
CA ASN A 232 16.95 12.50 6.23
C ASN A 232 15.69 12.34 7.11
N LEU A 233 15.82 11.64 8.23
CA LEU A 233 14.71 11.30 9.13
C LEU A 233 13.94 12.54 9.61
N ILE A 234 14.65 13.66 9.82
CA ILE A 234 14.03 14.94 10.22
C ILE A 234 13.18 15.50 9.08
N ARG A 235 13.69 15.48 7.84
CA ARG A 235 12.94 15.92 6.65
C ARG A 235 11.71 15.04 6.43
N HIS A 236 11.82 13.74 6.66
CA HIS A 236 10.70 12.82 6.59
C HIS A 236 9.61 13.17 7.63
N ARG A 237 10.00 13.44 8.89
CA ARG A 237 9.06 13.86 9.95
C ARG A 237 8.40 15.20 9.65
N PHE A 238 9.15 16.17 9.17
CA PHE A 238 8.62 17.47 8.74
C PHE A 238 7.57 17.30 7.63
N ARG A 239 7.87 16.51 6.60
CA ARG A 239 6.92 16.16 5.54
C ARG A 239 5.67 15.47 6.06
N GLN A 240 5.79 14.56 7.03
CA GLN A 240 4.63 13.93 7.67
C GLN A 240 3.73 14.97 8.36
N GLY A 241 4.28 16.02 8.96
CA GLY A 241 3.50 17.12 9.52
C GLY A 241 2.73 17.89 8.43
N ARG A 242 3.39 18.21 7.31
CA ARG A 242 2.71 18.84 6.16
C ARG A 242 1.60 17.96 5.61
N MET A 243 1.81 16.67 5.53
CA MET A 243 0.79 15.68 5.15
C MET A 243 -0.41 15.72 6.10
N ASP A 244 -0.18 15.72 7.42
CA ASP A 244 -1.27 15.79 8.40
C ASP A 244 -2.08 17.09 8.26
N TYR A 245 -1.43 18.22 7.98
CA TYR A 245 -2.13 19.48 7.68
C TYR A 245 -2.95 19.37 6.38
N ALA A 246 -2.36 18.81 5.31
CA ALA A 246 -3.01 18.65 4.02
C ALA A 246 -4.29 17.81 4.12
N PHE A 247 -4.31 16.83 5.01
CA PHE A 247 -5.51 16.03 5.34
C PHE A 247 -6.49 16.73 6.29
N GLY A 248 -6.15 17.92 6.79
CA GLY A 248 -7.02 18.69 7.68
C GLY A 248 -7.09 18.19 9.11
N SER A 249 -6.05 17.48 9.59
CA SER A 249 -5.96 17.02 10.99
C SER A 249 -6.26 18.13 12.00
N ASN A 250 -6.89 17.76 13.12
CA ASN A 250 -7.13 18.67 14.22
C ASN A 250 -5.79 19.05 14.86
N PRO A 251 -5.49 20.37 15.04
CA PRO A 251 -4.22 20.82 15.63
C PRO A 251 -3.94 20.25 17.02
N LEU A 252 -4.96 20.16 17.88
CA LEU A 252 -4.82 19.59 19.23
C LEU A 252 -4.47 18.09 19.16
N PHE A 253 -5.14 17.35 18.29
CA PHE A 253 -4.83 15.95 18.08
C PHE A 253 -3.38 15.76 17.59
N GLU A 254 -2.90 16.64 16.70
CA GLU A 254 -1.53 16.58 16.19
C GLU A 254 -0.50 16.82 17.29
N ILE A 255 -0.76 17.80 18.18
CA ILE A 255 0.08 18.05 19.35
C ILE A 255 0.15 16.81 20.24
N LEU A 256 -1.00 16.24 20.63
CA LEU A 256 -1.06 15.04 21.48
C LEU A 256 -0.36 13.84 20.82
N LYS A 257 -0.59 13.62 19.53
CA LYS A 257 0.08 12.58 18.75
C LYS A 257 1.60 12.73 18.74
N CYS A 258 2.11 13.94 18.61
CA CYS A 258 3.53 14.22 18.65
C CYS A 258 4.13 14.05 20.05
N LEU A 259 3.41 14.42 21.10
CA LEU A 259 3.81 14.20 22.50
C LEU A 259 3.93 12.68 22.80
N GLN A 260 2.96 11.88 22.37
CA GLN A 260 3.01 10.42 22.54
C GLN A 260 4.19 9.77 21.80
N ARG A 261 4.73 10.42 20.77
CA ARG A 261 5.86 9.94 19.97
C ARG A 261 7.22 10.48 20.40
N ILE A 262 7.31 11.22 21.51
CA ILE A 262 8.58 11.69 22.09
C ILE A 262 9.58 10.53 22.30
N PRO A 263 9.16 9.32 22.76
CA PRO A 263 10.05 8.17 22.89
C PRO A 263 10.50 7.54 21.57
N ASP A 264 9.92 7.90 20.43
CA ASP A 264 10.32 7.39 19.12
C ASP A 264 11.58 8.09 18.62
N LYS A 265 12.50 7.31 18.02
CA LYS A 265 13.72 7.90 17.42
C LYS A 265 13.38 8.76 16.19
N PRO A 266 14.04 9.91 15.97
CA PRO A 266 14.97 10.59 16.89
C PRO A 266 14.19 11.24 18.04
N PHE A 267 14.54 10.88 19.26
CA PHE A 267 13.86 11.33 20.49
C PHE A 267 13.62 12.84 20.47
N VAL A 268 12.43 13.30 20.86
CA VAL A 268 11.98 14.70 20.88
C VAL A 268 12.03 15.36 19.49
N ILE A 269 13.17 15.31 18.78
CA ILE A 269 13.41 15.97 17.49
C ILE A 269 12.40 15.49 16.42
N GLY A 270 12.02 14.21 16.45
CA GLY A 270 11.06 13.65 15.50
C GLY A 270 9.65 14.26 15.65
N GLY A 271 9.20 14.40 16.89
CA GLY A 271 7.91 15.04 17.22
C GLY A 271 7.90 16.53 16.90
N THR A 272 8.96 17.26 17.29
CA THR A 272 9.08 18.69 17.02
C THR A 272 9.18 19.00 15.52
N ALA A 273 9.95 18.21 14.74
CA ALA A 273 10.02 18.37 13.29
C ALA A 273 8.65 18.13 12.63
N ARG A 274 7.86 17.16 13.12
CA ARG A 274 6.50 16.90 12.61
C ARG A 274 5.56 18.05 12.92
N LEU A 275 5.57 18.55 14.16
CA LEU A 275 4.79 19.74 14.54
C LEU A 275 5.20 20.97 13.72
N ALA A 276 6.50 21.19 13.55
CA ALA A 276 7.00 22.28 12.72
C ALA A 276 6.47 22.19 11.28
N GLY A 277 6.45 20.99 10.68
CA GLY A 277 5.88 20.78 9.34
C GLY A 277 4.38 21.07 9.27
N PHE A 278 3.61 20.66 10.29
CA PHE A 278 2.18 20.93 10.38
C PHE A 278 1.88 22.43 10.48
N PHE A 279 2.53 23.12 11.43
CA PHE A 279 2.30 24.54 11.64
C PHE A 279 2.89 25.41 10.53
N TRP A 280 3.97 24.96 9.87
CA TRP A 280 4.47 25.63 8.67
C TRP A 280 3.40 25.70 7.58
N SER A 281 2.80 24.56 7.23
CA SER A 281 1.71 24.52 6.24
C SER A 281 0.48 25.30 6.71
N PHE A 282 0.21 25.35 8.02
CA PHE A 282 -0.87 26.17 8.58
C PHE A 282 -0.63 27.67 8.38
N ILE A 283 0.60 28.14 8.65
CA ILE A 283 1.00 29.56 8.47
C ILE A 283 1.03 29.92 6.99
N CYS A 284 1.59 29.06 6.14
CA CYS A 284 1.65 29.24 4.68
C CYS A 284 0.26 29.12 4.01
N ARG A 285 -0.76 28.65 4.71
CA ARG A 285 -2.10 28.40 4.19
C ARG A 285 -2.06 27.47 2.98
N ASP A 286 -1.24 26.41 3.06
CA ASP A 286 -1.13 25.43 1.99
C ASP A 286 -2.53 24.88 1.61
N LYS A 287 -2.74 24.62 0.32
CA LYS A 287 -3.99 24.02 -0.16
C LYS A 287 -4.17 22.61 0.41
N ARG A 288 -5.40 22.28 0.80
CA ARG A 288 -5.78 20.93 1.21
C ARG A 288 -6.37 20.19 0.01
N PRO A 289 -5.78 19.06 -0.40
CA PRO A 289 -6.25 18.30 -1.57
C PRO A 289 -7.45 17.39 -1.27
N VAL A 290 -8.07 17.54 -0.12
CA VAL A 290 -9.19 16.71 0.37
C VAL A 290 -10.44 17.56 0.55
N SER A 291 -11.62 16.94 0.49
CA SER A 291 -12.91 17.63 0.66
C SER A 291 -13.18 18.05 2.11
N ASP A 292 -14.06 19.03 2.29
CA ASP A 292 -14.50 19.44 3.63
C ASP A 292 -15.21 18.30 4.36
N GLU A 293 -15.93 17.43 3.64
CA GLU A 293 -16.57 16.23 4.19
C GLU A 293 -15.52 15.26 4.76
N PHE A 294 -14.42 15.03 4.04
CA PHE A 294 -13.30 14.22 4.51
C PHE A 294 -12.68 14.82 5.79
N ILE A 295 -12.45 16.13 5.81
CA ILE A 295 -11.89 16.84 6.98
C ILE A 295 -12.82 16.70 8.20
N ALA A 296 -14.12 16.88 8.00
CA ALA A 296 -15.12 16.77 9.06
C ALA A 296 -15.15 15.34 9.64
N PHE A 297 -15.15 14.32 8.77
CA PHE A 297 -15.10 12.92 9.16
C PHE A 297 -13.83 12.60 9.96
N LEU A 298 -12.65 12.97 9.41
CA LEU A 298 -11.37 12.74 10.06
C LEU A 298 -11.31 13.38 11.47
N ARG A 299 -11.76 14.64 11.58
CA ARG A 299 -11.75 15.35 12.87
C ARG A 299 -12.72 14.75 13.87
N ARG A 300 -13.81 14.13 13.42
CA ARG A 300 -14.72 13.37 14.29
C ARG A 300 -14.01 12.13 14.84
N GLU A 301 -13.39 11.30 13.97
CA GLU A 301 -12.60 10.16 14.43
C GLU A 301 -11.49 10.55 15.40
N GLN A 302 -10.83 11.68 15.16
CA GLN A 302 -9.77 12.19 16.03
C GLN A 302 -10.30 12.63 17.40
N ARG A 303 -11.47 13.29 17.45
CA ARG A 303 -12.14 13.65 18.72
C ARG A 303 -12.51 12.44 19.52
N GLU A 304 -13.13 11.42 18.89
CA GLU A 304 -13.46 10.15 19.55
C GLU A 304 -12.22 9.48 20.16
N LYS A 305 -11.11 9.47 19.42
CA LYS A 305 -9.83 8.94 19.94
C LYS A 305 -9.27 9.75 21.12
N MET A 306 -9.43 11.07 21.11
CA MET A 306 -8.98 11.94 22.24
C MET A 306 -9.83 11.76 23.49
N MET A 307 -11.13 11.45 23.34
CA MET A 307 -12.03 11.19 24.47
C MET A 307 -11.78 9.83 25.14
N ASN A 308 -11.14 8.91 24.44
CA ASN A 308 -10.84 7.55 24.90
C ASN A 308 -9.36 7.38 25.34
N LEU A 309 -8.61 8.48 25.46
CA LEU A 309 -7.26 8.54 26.02
C LEU A 309 -7.29 8.84 27.50
#